data_df1f5bcbb81e4a8126fd28196182cfc6
#
_entry.id   df1f5bcbb81e4a8126fd28196182cfc6
#
_cell.length_a   1.000
_cell.length_b   1.000
_cell.length_c   1.000
_cell.angle_alpha   90.00
_cell.angle_beta   90.00
_cell.angle_gamma   90.00
#
_symmetry.space_group_name_H-M   'P 1'
#
loop_
_entity.id
_entity.type
_entity.pdbx_description
1 polymer ?
#
loop_
_entity_poly.entity_id
_entity_poly.type
_entity_poly.pdbx_seq_one_letter_code
_entity_poly.pdbx_strand_id
1 'polypeptide(L)'
;MKPSLLQDLVLLCRASGQEPLVLLSAEASSDPLTAVLKQSIALRDVGEAELSLMLLDFACQRGLKNGWLHDNRARAQLALGRLDEALAIWVDLSQQDEDASLQQYACAALNSLRWPPSLLSAVDAADLEKAHRELLQWLSGMEPDADLGVRELVHGLEQHPYQLHRLVPLLERAVQESQLKAGKELLHCLQQRCALASITGFFRLSSDCFFVVGCRAASGAIELIAKTRGGCWSRGHMNDLGFQRQDGSINEGWFVILRLPAGESLDQLWVNGCSVNWTIQDLRGWPYLDSVEQLLRICRTSQVPLRSLPQLLQSSLGLAVLDLSKPLQFSSSWPEFIQRRQRLGRPATEAEITVVIPIYGKWEYIRGHIAGFALDPWFQQGRVRLLYVCDDPRLHLLHRWCAMHLAHEELDISVISLRRNMGFGMACNIGVQAAQTPLVCLMNSDVMPIAPGWLAPMHQRIQANPEQLLAPLLVYDNGLIQHAGMITEVQDNGCRGFPANIHPYKGLSIEELERSNPQFLPYQAKSLSAAMLLFERDRFLDLGGFHPAFGRGDFEDLELSLRWKKHQGELWMVPQARLMHLERQSMPSGAEESVAWSLQVNAWLAMELCPELV
;
A
#
# COMPACT_ATOMS: atom_id res chain seq x y z
N MET A 1 0.90 -27.40 30.20
CA MET A 1 1.13 -26.08 30.86
C MET A 1 0.16 -25.89 32.00
N LYS A 2 0.59 -25.35 33.16
CA LYS A 2 -0.41 -24.90 34.15
C LYS A 2 -1.21 -23.75 33.51
N PRO A 3 -2.55 -23.76 33.56
CA PRO A 3 -3.38 -22.68 32.97
C PRO A 3 -2.99 -21.28 33.43
N SER A 4 -2.36 -21.18 34.63
CA SER A 4 -1.87 -19.92 35.19
C SER A 4 -0.76 -19.23 34.37
N LEU A 5 0.14 -19.97 33.72
CA LEU A 5 1.26 -19.39 32.98
C LEU A 5 0.77 -18.67 31.69
N LEU A 6 -0.23 -19.24 31.03
CA LEU A 6 -0.82 -18.66 29.83
C LEU A 6 -1.59 -17.37 30.15
N GLN A 7 -2.36 -17.40 31.26
CA GLN A 7 -3.09 -16.23 31.75
C GLN A 7 -2.17 -15.08 32.15
N ASP A 8 -1.04 -15.39 32.80
CA ASP A 8 -0.07 -14.40 33.23
C ASP A 8 0.68 -13.78 32.03
N LEU A 9 0.97 -14.55 30.97
CA LEU A 9 1.54 -14.05 29.71
C LEU A 9 0.58 -13.15 28.96
N VAL A 10 -0.70 -13.49 28.92
CA VAL A 10 -1.76 -12.66 28.34
C VAL A 10 -1.91 -11.34 29.10
N LEU A 11 -1.80 -11.38 30.43
CA LEU A 11 -1.84 -10.17 31.27
C LEU A 11 -0.61 -9.28 31.05
N LEU A 12 0.57 -9.86 30.85
CA LEU A 12 1.79 -9.10 30.56
C LEU A 12 1.69 -8.39 29.19
N CYS A 13 1.22 -9.07 28.17
CA CYS A 13 1.00 -8.49 26.85
C CYS A 13 -0.06 -7.36 26.90
N ARG A 14 -1.15 -7.54 27.65
CA ARG A 14 -2.17 -6.49 27.86
C ARG A 14 -1.65 -5.30 28.65
N ALA A 15 -0.80 -5.52 29.65
CA ALA A 15 -0.20 -4.45 30.44
C ALA A 15 0.80 -3.59 29.61
N SER A 16 1.39 -4.16 28.56
CA SER A 16 2.26 -3.44 27.62
C SER A 16 1.51 -2.75 26.47
N GLY A 17 0.16 -2.79 26.46
CA GLY A 17 -0.67 -2.13 25.44
C GLY A 17 -0.73 -2.87 24.11
N GLN A 18 -0.26 -4.11 24.05
CA GLN A 18 -0.33 -4.96 22.85
C GLN A 18 -1.33 -6.09 23.06
N GLU A 19 -2.19 -6.34 22.06
CA GLU A 19 -3.05 -7.52 22.10
C GLU A 19 -2.24 -8.80 21.96
N PRO A 20 -2.57 -9.87 22.73
CA PRO A 20 -1.91 -11.15 22.59
C PRO A 20 -2.17 -11.70 21.19
N LEU A 21 -1.11 -11.84 20.40
CA LEU A 21 -1.18 -12.47 19.09
C LEU A 21 -1.90 -13.82 19.20
N VAL A 22 -2.90 -14.01 18.34
CA VAL A 22 -3.86 -15.14 18.32
C VAL A 22 -3.22 -16.53 18.23
N LEU A 23 -1.90 -16.61 18.03
CA LEU A 23 -1.13 -17.85 17.98
C LEU A 23 -1.04 -18.63 19.30
N LEU A 24 -1.38 -18.03 20.43
CA LEU A 24 -1.35 -18.71 21.74
C LEU A 24 -2.56 -19.64 21.99
N SER A 25 -3.61 -19.57 21.20
CA SER A 25 -4.87 -20.29 21.50
C SER A 25 -4.97 -21.70 20.94
N ALA A 26 -4.28 -22.06 19.87
CA ALA A 26 -4.43 -23.36 19.22
C ALA A 26 -3.28 -24.36 19.44
N GLU A 27 -2.03 -23.89 19.56
CA GLU A 27 -0.86 -24.76 19.68
C GLU A 27 -0.30 -24.87 21.12
N ALA A 28 -0.75 -24.04 22.03
CA ALA A 28 -0.24 -23.95 23.41
C ALA A 28 -0.61 -25.14 24.32
N SER A 29 -1.37 -26.10 23.83
CA SER A 29 -1.85 -27.22 24.65
C SER A 29 -0.83 -28.34 24.88
N SER A 30 0.25 -28.42 24.10
CA SER A 30 1.18 -29.57 24.16
C SER A 30 2.60 -29.27 24.67
N ASP A 31 3.18 -28.08 24.42
CA ASP A 31 4.54 -27.76 24.89
C ASP A 31 4.75 -26.25 25.11
N PRO A 32 4.83 -25.79 26.38
CA PRO A 32 5.03 -24.39 26.74
C PRO A 32 6.36 -23.81 26.28
N LEU A 33 7.41 -24.61 26.22
CA LEU A 33 8.73 -24.16 25.83
C LEU A 33 8.75 -23.78 24.34
N THR A 34 8.26 -24.67 23.49
CA THR A 34 8.16 -24.41 22.04
C THR A 34 7.29 -23.20 21.74
N ALA A 35 6.19 -22.99 22.46
CA ALA A 35 5.33 -21.82 22.28
C ALA A 35 6.07 -20.51 22.61
N VAL A 36 6.78 -20.46 23.75
CA VAL A 36 7.57 -19.28 24.14
C VAL A 36 8.68 -19.00 23.13
N LEU A 37 9.41 -20.01 22.68
CA LEU A 37 10.50 -19.84 21.71
C LEU A 37 9.98 -19.33 20.36
N LYS A 38 8.93 -19.92 19.81
CA LYS A 38 8.30 -19.46 18.55
C LYS A 38 7.85 -18.00 18.66
N GLN A 39 7.19 -17.64 19.77
CA GLN A 39 6.71 -16.28 19.98
C GLN A 39 7.86 -15.27 20.13
N SER A 40 8.93 -15.64 20.85
CA SER A 40 10.09 -14.76 21.01
C SER A 40 10.83 -14.51 19.69
N ILE A 41 10.91 -15.52 18.83
CA ILE A 41 11.46 -15.39 17.47
C ILE A 41 10.59 -14.45 16.65
N ALA A 42 9.27 -14.68 16.62
CA ALA A 42 8.35 -13.84 15.88
C ALA A 42 8.39 -12.36 16.31
N LEU A 43 8.52 -12.08 17.61
CA LEU A 43 8.69 -10.72 18.12
C LEU A 43 9.98 -10.06 17.62
N ARG A 44 11.11 -10.78 17.62
CA ARG A 44 12.37 -10.24 17.08
C ARG A 44 12.31 -9.98 15.59
N ASP A 45 11.66 -10.86 14.84
CA ASP A 45 11.55 -10.76 13.38
C ASP A 45 10.73 -9.52 12.94
N VAL A 46 9.81 -9.06 13.80
CA VAL A 46 9.06 -7.80 13.58
C VAL A 46 9.72 -6.58 14.24
N GLY A 47 10.94 -6.72 14.79
CA GLY A 47 11.68 -5.61 15.41
C GLY A 47 11.39 -5.37 16.89
N GLU A 48 10.52 -6.17 17.52
CA GLU A 48 10.10 -6.04 18.93
C GLU A 48 11.03 -6.82 19.88
N ALA A 49 12.34 -6.56 19.81
CA ALA A 49 13.35 -7.28 20.55
C ALA A 49 13.23 -7.09 22.08
N GLU A 50 12.76 -5.92 22.56
CA GLU A 50 12.51 -5.67 23.99
C GLU A 50 11.39 -6.59 24.53
N LEU A 51 10.28 -6.69 23.79
CA LEU A 51 9.17 -7.59 24.15
C LEU A 51 9.59 -9.06 24.10
N SER A 52 10.40 -9.44 23.11
CA SER A 52 10.99 -10.77 23.04
C SER A 52 11.81 -11.09 24.30
N LEU A 53 12.66 -10.16 24.72
CA LEU A 53 13.48 -10.32 25.92
C LEU A 53 12.62 -10.43 27.18
N MET A 54 11.63 -9.55 27.35
CA MET A 54 10.69 -9.58 28.48
C MET A 54 9.94 -10.92 28.57
N LEU A 55 9.49 -11.46 27.44
CA LEU A 55 8.81 -12.75 27.35
C LEU A 55 9.71 -13.88 27.82
N LEU A 56 10.98 -13.90 27.37
CA LEU A 56 11.97 -14.93 27.74
C LEU A 56 12.39 -14.83 29.21
N ASP A 57 12.60 -13.63 29.73
CA ASP A 57 12.91 -13.39 31.14
C ASP A 57 11.76 -13.82 32.04
N PHE A 58 10.53 -13.51 31.67
CA PHE A 58 9.34 -13.95 32.39
C PHE A 58 9.23 -15.48 32.41
N ALA A 59 9.47 -16.16 31.29
CA ALA A 59 9.46 -17.61 31.20
C ALA A 59 10.53 -18.25 32.12
N CYS A 60 11.74 -17.68 32.15
CA CYS A 60 12.80 -18.12 33.07
C CYS A 60 12.42 -17.93 34.55
N GLN A 61 11.85 -16.77 34.92
CA GLN A 61 11.37 -16.48 36.28
C GLN A 61 10.29 -17.45 36.75
N ARG A 62 9.46 -17.96 35.81
CA ARG A 62 8.42 -18.96 36.09
C ARG A 62 8.93 -20.41 36.09
N GLY A 63 10.24 -20.60 36.02
CA GLY A 63 10.91 -21.89 36.19
C GLY A 63 11.04 -22.73 34.92
N LEU A 64 10.80 -22.16 33.73
CA LEU A 64 11.18 -22.81 32.48
C LEU A 64 12.70 -22.71 32.35
N LYS A 65 13.39 -23.85 32.51
CA LYS A 65 14.86 -23.94 32.37
C LYS A 65 15.18 -24.73 31.13
N ASN A 66 15.78 -24.08 30.14
CA ASN A 66 16.26 -24.75 28.94
C ASN A 66 17.29 -23.85 28.25
N GLY A 67 18.36 -24.43 27.75
CA GLY A 67 19.46 -23.70 27.12
C GLY A 67 19.00 -22.90 25.88
N TRP A 68 18.01 -23.38 25.13
CA TRP A 68 17.45 -22.65 24.00
C TRP A 68 16.72 -21.34 24.38
N LEU A 69 16.16 -21.27 25.62
CA LEU A 69 15.65 -20.01 26.16
C LEU A 69 16.78 -19.00 26.34
N HIS A 70 17.91 -19.44 26.86
CA HIS A 70 19.09 -18.60 27.06
C HIS A 70 19.71 -18.16 25.72
N ASP A 71 19.80 -19.06 24.72
CA ASP A 71 20.23 -18.67 23.35
C ASP A 71 19.33 -17.59 22.76
N ASN A 72 18.01 -17.76 22.87
CA ASN A 72 17.09 -16.75 22.39
C ASN A 72 17.15 -15.42 23.17
N ARG A 73 17.48 -15.46 24.50
CA ARG A 73 17.77 -14.26 25.30
C ARG A 73 19.01 -13.53 24.77
N ALA A 74 20.08 -14.26 24.48
CA ALA A 74 21.30 -13.69 23.90
C ALA A 74 21.01 -13.02 22.55
N ARG A 75 20.21 -13.65 21.70
CA ARG A 75 19.79 -13.06 20.41
C ARG A 75 18.93 -11.82 20.57
N ALA A 76 18.04 -11.78 21.57
CA ALA A 76 17.24 -10.60 21.87
C ALA A 76 18.12 -9.46 22.40
N GLN A 77 19.09 -9.74 23.28
CA GLN A 77 20.10 -8.77 23.75
C GLN A 77 20.93 -8.21 22.59
N LEU A 78 21.38 -9.08 21.68
CA LEU A 78 22.13 -8.67 20.50
C LEU A 78 21.30 -7.76 19.58
N ALA A 79 20.03 -8.08 19.36
CA ALA A 79 19.11 -7.25 18.57
C ALA A 79 18.87 -5.87 19.19
N LEU A 80 19.03 -5.75 20.52
CA LEU A 80 18.99 -4.48 21.26
C LEU A 80 20.34 -3.73 21.29
N GLY A 81 21.37 -4.27 20.62
CA GLY A 81 22.72 -3.70 20.65
C GLY A 81 23.50 -3.96 21.96
N ARG A 82 22.98 -4.82 22.84
CA ARG A 82 23.60 -5.19 24.14
C ARG A 82 24.54 -6.38 23.95
N LEU A 83 25.68 -6.10 23.32
CA LEU A 83 26.63 -7.16 22.89
C LEU A 83 27.24 -7.91 24.07
N ASP A 84 27.64 -7.19 25.12
CA ASP A 84 28.33 -7.83 26.28
C ASP A 84 27.43 -8.81 27.02
N GLU A 85 26.14 -8.49 27.16
CA GLU A 85 25.15 -9.38 27.77
C GLU A 85 24.88 -10.63 26.91
N ALA A 86 24.83 -10.46 25.59
CA ALA A 86 24.67 -11.56 24.65
C ALA A 86 25.88 -12.50 24.68
N LEU A 87 27.09 -11.93 24.66
CA LEU A 87 28.37 -12.69 24.77
C LEU A 87 28.45 -13.49 26.06
N ALA A 88 28.11 -12.88 27.21
CA ALA A 88 28.14 -13.54 28.51
C ALA A 88 27.27 -14.81 28.54
N ILE A 89 26.05 -14.72 27.97
CA ILE A 89 25.12 -15.86 27.87
C ILE A 89 25.70 -16.96 26.97
N TRP A 90 26.25 -16.63 25.79
CA TRP A 90 26.79 -17.63 24.87
C TRP A 90 28.08 -18.26 25.39
N VAL A 91 28.93 -17.55 26.16
CA VAL A 91 30.08 -18.12 26.84
C VAL A 91 29.63 -19.17 27.85
N ASP A 92 28.63 -18.87 28.68
CA ASP A 92 28.06 -19.81 29.63
C ASP A 92 27.50 -21.08 28.94
N LEU A 93 26.69 -20.88 27.88
CA LEU A 93 26.12 -21.99 27.10
C LEU A 93 27.18 -22.85 26.39
N SER A 94 28.31 -22.27 25.96
CA SER A 94 29.39 -22.99 25.29
C SER A 94 30.18 -23.91 26.24
N GLN A 95 30.04 -23.70 27.55
CA GLN A 95 30.71 -24.48 28.61
C GLN A 95 29.80 -25.54 29.25
N GLN A 96 28.51 -25.59 28.87
CA GLN A 96 27.54 -26.56 29.39
C GLN A 96 27.59 -27.87 28.59
N ASP A 97 27.75 -29.01 29.26
CA ASP A 97 27.85 -30.35 28.63
C ASP A 97 26.49 -31.04 28.37
N GLU A 98 25.37 -30.39 28.72
CA GLU A 98 24.06 -31.04 28.74
C GLU A 98 23.40 -31.18 27.33
N ASP A 99 23.77 -30.33 26.34
CA ASP A 99 23.24 -30.37 24.98
C ASP A 99 24.34 -30.01 23.97
N ALA A 100 24.87 -31.02 23.29
CA ALA A 100 25.96 -30.87 22.31
C ALA A 100 25.54 -29.97 21.11
N SER A 101 24.26 -29.97 20.71
CA SER A 101 23.76 -29.14 19.63
C SER A 101 23.75 -27.68 20.06
N LEU A 102 23.29 -27.39 21.26
CA LEU A 102 23.26 -26.05 21.84
C LEU A 102 24.66 -25.50 22.05
N GLN A 103 25.58 -26.33 22.55
CA GLN A 103 26.98 -25.98 22.71
C GLN A 103 27.64 -25.59 21.37
N GLN A 104 27.42 -26.38 20.31
CA GLN A 104 27.86 -26.02 18.96
C GLN A 104 27.27 -24.70 18.49
N TYR A 105 25.98 -24.46 18.76
CA TYR A 105 25.30 -23.22 18.38
C TYR A 105 25.87 -22.01 19.12
N ALA A 106 26.13 -22.13 20.42
CA ALA A 106 26.75 -21.07 21.22
C ALA A 106 28.19 -20.78 20.75
N CYS A 107 28.99 -21.83 20.48
CA CYS A 107 30.34 -21.69 19.92
C CYS A 107 30.32 -20.99 18.55
N ALA A 108 29.38 -21.35 17.69
CA ALA A 108 29.24 -20.71 16.38
C ALA A 108 28.85 -19.22 16.52
N ALA A 109 27.93 -18.89 17.44
CA ALA A 109 27.56 -17.52 17.75
C ALA A 109 28.75 -16.71 18.28
N LEU A 110 29.53 -17.26 19.21
CA LEU A 110 30.74 -16.63 19.72
C LEU A 110 31.80 -16.41 18.63
N ASN A 111 31.99 -17.38 17.76
CA ASN A 111 32.95 -17.27 16.66
C ASN A 111 32.50 -16.22 15.62
N SER A 112 31.20 -16.12 15.35
CA SER A 112 30.66 -15.09 14.47
C SER A 112 30.84 -13.66 15.01
N LEU A 113 30.82 -13.51 16.33
CA LEU A 113 31.00 -12.23 17.04
C LEU A 113 32.48 -11.84 17.24
N ARG A 114 33.43 -12.70 16.92
CA ARG A 114 34.84 -12.32 16.79
C ARG A 114 35.14 -11.47 15.59
N TRP A 115 34.19 -11.39 14.62
CA TRP A 115 34.23 -10.42 13.56
C TRP A 115 34.00 -8.99 14.09
N PRO A 116 34.54 -7.97 13.42
CA PRO A 116 34.22 -6.59 13.80
C PRO A 116 32.70 -6.42 13.93
N PRO A 117 32.19 -6.02 15.10
CA PRO A 117 30.73 -5.94 15.33
C PRO A 117 30.02 -5.05 14.34
N SER A 118 30.69 -4.01 13.84
CA SER A 118 30.19 -3.11 12.79
C SER A 118 29.87 -3.79 11.46
N LEU A 119 30.55 -4.91 11.12
CA LEU A 119 30.25 -5.68 9.90
C LEU A 119 28.90 -6.38 9.95
N LEU A 120 28.44 -6.72 11.15
CA LEU A 120 27.19 -7.46 11.38
C LEU A 120 25.99 -6.53 11.58
N SER A 121 26.24 -5.32 12.11
CA SER A 121 25.20 -4.35 12.48
C SER A 121 25.08 -3.15 11.55
N ALA A 122 25.94 -3.03 10.53
CA ALA A 122 25.91 -1.91 9.61
C ALA A 122 24.56 -1.80 8.88
N VAL A 123 23.80 -0.78 9.21
CA VAL A 123 22.43 -0.54 8.70
C VAL A 123 22.40 0.61 7.70
N ASP A 124 23.25 1.60 7.87
CA ASP A 124 23.31 2.80 7.02
C ASP A 124 24.67 2.97 6.31
N ALA A 125 24.79 4.00 5.48
CA ALA A 125 25.98 4.28 4.69
C ALA A 125 27.22 4.59 5.57
N ALA A 126 27.05 5.27 6.69
CA ALA A 126 28.14 5.61 7.61
C ALA A 126 28.67 4.37 8.31
N ASP A 127 27.79 3.47 8.72
CA ASP A 127 28.11 2.18 9.32
C ASP A 127 28.85 1.27 8.34
N LEU A 128 28.44 1.24 7.07
CA LEU A 128 29.12 0.46 6.02
C LEU A 128 30.52 0.99 5.72
N GLU A 129 30.74 2.29 5.72
CA GLU A 129 32.09 2.86 5.59
C GLU A 129 32.99 2.56 6.80
N LYS A 130 32.44 2.57 8.00
CA LYS A 130 33.15 2.15 9.22
C LYS A 130 33.49 0.66 9.14
N ALA A 131 32.51 -0.17 8.79
CA ALA A 131 32.66 -1.60 8.62
C ALA A 131 33.76 -1.95 7.58
N HIS A 132 33.81 -1.23 6.47
CA HIS A 132 34.85 -1.41 5.46
C HIS A 132 36.26 -1.13 5.99
N ARG A 133 36.44 -0.03 6.73
CA ARG A 133 37.75 0.30 7.34
C ARG A 133 38.20 -0.76 8.36
N GLU A 134 37.28 -1.23 9.20
CA GLU A 134 37.55 -2.28 10.18
C GLU A 134 37.88 -3.62 9.49
N LEU A 135 37.19 -3.94 8.38
CA LEU A 135 37.49 -5.12 7.56
C LEU A 135 38.89 -5.07 6.97
N LEU A 136 39.32 -3.93 6.42
CA LEU A 136 40.67 -3.75 5.88
C LEU A 136 41.73 -3.97 6.98
N GLN A 137 41.54 -3.40 8.16
CA GLN A 137 42.45 -3.57 9.28
C GLN A 137 42.54 -5.03 9.72
N TRP A 138 41.39 -5.69 9.79
CA TRP A 138 41.29 -7.09 10.18
C TRP A 138 41.95 -8.03 9.16
N LEU A 139 41.70 -7.86 7.85
CA LEU A 139 42.35 -8.63 6.79
C LEU A 139 43.88 -8.45 6.79
N SER A 140 44.35 -7.23 7.05
CA SER A 140 45.80 -6.96 7.16
C SER A 140 46.45 -7.70 8.31
N GLY A 141 45.71 -7.88 9.42
CA GLY A 141 46.18 -8.68 10.57
C GLY A 141 46.27 -10.19 10.32
N MET A 142 45.51 -10.68 9.30
CA MET A 142 45.48 -12.10 8.93
C MET A 142 46.56 -12.51 7.91
N GLU A 143 47.19 -11.56 7.20
CA GLU A 143 48.14 -11.86 6.09
C GLU A 143 49.23 -12.90 6.42
N PRO A 144 49.83 -12.95 7.66
CA PRO A 144 50.86 -13.92 7.96
C PRO A 144 50.41 -15.38 7.87
N ASP A 145 49.10 -15.66 8.20
CA ASP A 145 48.55 -17.02 8.24
C ASP A 145 47.19 -17.07 7.48
N ALA A 146 47.15 -16.45 6.29
CA ALA A 146 45.90 -16.26 5.55
C ALA A 146 45.11 -17.56 5.29
N ASP A 147 45.78 -18.63 4.91
CA ASP A 147 45.15 -19.91 4.56
C ASP A 147 44.43 -20.56 5.73
N LEU A 148 45.04 -20.54 6.94
CA LEU A 148 44.45 -21.11 8.14
C LEU A 148 43.32 -20.25 8.68
N GLY A 149 43.55 -18.96 8.79
CA GLY A 149 42.56 -17.99 9.26
C GLY A 149 41.29 -17.93 8.38
N VAL A 150 41.45 -17.97 7.05
CA VAL A 150 40.31 -17.98 6.11
C VAL A 150 39.50 -19.28 6.25
N ARG A 151 40.15 -20.46 6.41
CA ARG A 151 39.44 -21.74 6.58
C ARG A 151 38.62 -21.80 7.87
N GLU A 152 39.20 -21.39 8.99
CA GLU A 152 38.49 -21.34 10.27
C GLU A 152 37.32 -20.39 10.22
N LEU A 153 37.50 -19.25 9.58
CA LEU A 153 36.48 -18.24 9.41
C LEU A 153 35.32 -18.70 8.53
N VAL A 154 35.64 -19.31 7.39
CA VAL A 154 34.60 -19.87 6.48
C VAL A 154 33.83 -20.97 7.19
N HIS A 155 34.50 -21.82 7.98
CA HIS A 155 33.82 -22.87 8.75
C HIS A 155 32.87 -22.29 9.82
N GLY A 156 33.27 -21.24 10.53
CA GLY A 156 32.41 -20.53 11.49
C GLY A 156 31.21 -19.84 10.82
N LEU A 157 31.40 -19.33 9.60
CA LEU A 157 30.35 -18.65 8.83
C LEU A 157 29.35 -19.61 8.17
N GLU A 158 29.72 -20.89 7.94
CA GLU A 158 28.79 -21.91 7.41
C GLU A 158 27.56 -22.10 8.29
N GLN A 159 27.68 -21.81 9.58
CA GLN A 159 26.58 -21.87 10.53
C GLN A 159 25.63 -20.65 10.48
N HIS A 160 26.06 -19.56 9.81
CA HIS A 160 25.31 -18.30 9.74
C HIS A 160 25.27 -17.72 8.31
N PRO A 161 24.58 -18.37 7.37
CA PRO A 161 24.56 -17.97 5.96
C PRO A 161 24.06 -16.53 5.73
N TYR A 162 23.25 -15.99 6.63
CA TYR A 162 22.75 -14.61 6.54
C TYR A 162 23.83 -13.53 6.67
N GLN A 163 24.96 -13.82 7.29
CA GLN A 163 26.04 -12.85 7.50
C GLN A 163 27.03 -12.83 6.35
N LEU A 164 27.18 -13.94 5.62
CA LEU A 164 28.09 -14.08 4.50
C LEU A 164 27.83 -13.08 3.39
N HIS A 165 26.56 -12.87 3.06
CA HIS A 165 26.15 -12.04 1.95
C HIS A 165 26.45 -10.55 2.17
N ARG A 166 26.52 -10.12 3.43
CA ARG A 166 26.84 -8.73 3.80
C ARG A 166 28.29 -8.37 3.56
N LEU A 167 29.16 -9.36 3.67
CA LEU A 167 30.60 -9.15 3.59
C LEU A 167 31.11 -9.08 2.17
N VAL A 168 30.46 -9.75 1.21
CA VAL A 168 30.99 -9.85 -0.14
C VAL A 168 31.21 -8.49 -0.81
N PRO A 169 30.27 -7.52 -0.79
CA PRO A 169 30.49 -6.21 -1.37
C PRO A 169 31.65 -5.44 -0.71
N LEU A 170 31.76 -5.54 0.60
CA LEU A 170 32.84 -4.91 1.36
C LEU A 170 34.18 -5.58 1.07
N LEU A 171 34.21 -6.92 0.94
CA LEU A 171 35.38 -7.67 0.55
C LEU A 171 35.80 -7.40 -0.88
N GLU A 172 34.89 -7.32 -1.85
CA GLU A 172 35.22 -6.95 -3.22
C GLU A 172 35.94 -5.60 -3.26
N ARG A 173 35.39 -4.61 -2.54
CA ARG A 173 36.03 -3.30 -2.42
C ARG A 173 37.39 -3.40 -1.71
N ALA A 174 37.49 -4.11 -0.60
CA ALA A 174 38.73 -4.27 0.15
C ALA A 174 39.81 -4.96 -0.69
N VAL A 175 39.46 -5.99 -1.47
CA VAL A 175 40.38 -6.67 -2.40
C VAL A 175 40.82 -5.75 -3.52
N GLN A 176 39.93 -4.92 -4.06
CA GLN A 176 40.27 -3.94 -5.10
C GLN A 176 41.25 -2.88 -4.57
N GLU A 177 41.06 -2.40 -3.35
CA GLU A 177 41.87 -1.34 -2.74
C GLU A 177 43.23 -1.85 -2.18
N SER A 178 43.25 -3.02 -1.54
CA SER A 178 44.42 -3.50 -0.77
C SER A 178 45.20 -4.65 -1.40
N GLN A 179 44.59 -5.41 -2.31
CA GLN A 179 45.14 -6.60 -2.96
C GLN A 179 45.61 -7.71 -1.98
N LEU A 180 45.13 -7.72 -0.75
CA LEU A 180 45.47 -8.71 0.30
C LEU A 180 45.06 -10.14 -0.12
N LYS A 181 45.96 -11.11 0.14
CA LYS A 181 45.73 -12.53 -0.17
C LYS A 181 44.57 -13.10 0.60
N ALA A 182 44.51 -12.84 1.91
CA ALA A 182 43.40 -13.26 2.78
C ALA A 182 42.04 -12.77 2.27
N GLY A 183 41.96 -11.53 1.81
CA GLY A 183 40.74 -10.97 1.22
C GLY A 183 40.32 -11.69 -0.07
N LYS A 184 41.27 -11.99 -0.96
CA LYS A 184 41.02 -12.70 -2.23
C LYS A 184 40.51 -14.14 -1.98
N GLU A 185 41.13 -14.86 -1.08
CA GLU A 185 40.76 -16.23 -0.73
C GLU A 185 39.39 -16.29 -0.07
N LEU A 186 39.14 -15.39 0.88
CA LEU A 186 37.85 -15.29 1.54
C LEU A 186 36.72 -14.94 0.53
N LEU A 187 36.96 -13.95 -0.34
CA LEU A 187 36.02 -13.57 -1.37
C LEU A 187 35.68 -14.75 -2.30
N HIS A 188 36.71 -15.49 -2.74
CA HIS A 188 36.51 -16.66 -3.61
C HIS A 188 35.67 -17.75 -2.90
N CYS A 189 35.96 -18.07 -1.66
CA CYS A 189 35.18 -19.04 -0.88
C CYS A 189 33.72 -18.61 -0.71
N LEU A 190 33.48 -17.32 -0.41
CA LEU A 190 32.13 -16.79 -0.22
C LEU A 190 31.31 -16.76 -1.50
N GLN A 191 31.92 -16.36 -2.62
CA GLN A 191 31.25 -16.34 -3.93
C GLN A 191 30.83 -17.72 -4.41
N GLN A 192 31.59 -18.77 -4.09
CA GLN A 192 31.21 -20.16 -4.39
C GLN A 192 29.99 -20.65 -3.60
N ARG A 193 29.71 -20.06 -2.45
CA ARG A 193 28.68 -20.49 -1.51
C ARG A 193 27.42 -19.59 -1.51
N CYS A 194 27.50 -18.42 -2.14
CA CYS A 194 26.35 -17.54 -2.25
C CYS A 194 25.24 -18.23 -3.03
N ALA A 195 24.10 -18.41 -2.38
CA ALA A 195 22.91 -18.92 -3.05
C ALA A 195 22.56 -18.04 -4.24
N LEU A 196 22.35 -18.66 -5.41
CA LEU A 196 22.00 -17.97 -6.63
C LEU A 196 20.66 -17.25 -6.45
N ALA A 197 20.71 -15.94 -6.40
CA ALA A 197 19.54 -15.07 -6.47
C ALA A 197 19.65 -14.22 -7.74
N SER A 198 18.55 -14.08 -8.45
CA SER A 198 18.48 -13.30 -9.69
C SER A 198 17.46 -12.17 -9.57
N ILE A 199 17.77 -11.02 -10.13
CA ILE A 199 16.80 -9.93 -10.31
C ILE A 199 15.97 -10.23 -11.56
N THR A 200 14.64 -10.22 -11.44
CA THR A 200 13.69 -10.37 -12.53
C THR A 200 13.03 -9.04 -12.93
N GLY A 201 13.09 -8.03 -12.05
CA GLY A 201 12.60 -6.69 -12.32
C GLY A 201 13.23 -5.65 -11.40
N PHE A 202 13.52 -4.48 -11.96
CA PHE A 202 14.11 -3.36 -11.24
C PHE A 202 13.43 -2.06 -11.68
N PHE A 203 12.66 -1.46 -10.76
CA PHE A 203 11.77 -0.34 -11.07
C PHE A 203 12.14 0.87 -10.22
N ARG A 204 12.32 2.02 -10.87
CA ARG A 204 12.48 3.30 -10.18
C ARG A 204 11.12 3.89 -9.85
N LEU A 205 10.84 4.11 -8.56
CA LEU A 205 9.60 4.68 -8.05
C LEU A 205 9.71 6.20 -7.82
N SER A 206 10.86 6.65 -7.29
CA SER A 206 11.19 8.07 -7.11
C SER A 206 12.65 8.34 -7.50
N SER A 207 13.17 9.54 -7.23
CA SER A 207 14.57 9.87 -7.47
C SER A 207 15.53 8.91 -6.78
N ASP A 208 15.18 8.48 -5.58
CA ASP A 208 16.01 7.74 -4.63
C ASP A 208 15.40 6.40 -4.16
N CYS A 209 14.21 6.03 -4.67
CA CYS A 209 13.51 4.83 -4.25
C CYS A 209 13.31 3.86 -5.41
N PHE A 210 13.63 2.59 -5.18
CA PHE A 210 13.57 1.52 -6.17
C PHE A 210 12.83 0.31 -5.61
N PHE A 211 12.04 -0.33 -6.45
CA PHE A 211 11.39 -1.61 -6.19
C PHE A 211 12.11 -2.70 -6.98
N VAL A 212 12.70 -3.66 -6.28
CA VAL A 212 13.51 -4.73 -6.88
C VAL A 212 12.84 -6.06 -6.58
N VAL A 213 12.63 -6.85 -7.61
CA VAL A 213 12.07 -8.20 -7.48
C VAL A 213 12.97 -9.23 -8.11
N GLY A 214 12.92 -10.46 -7.63
CA GLY A 214 13.75 -11.53 -8.13
C GLY A 214 13.26 -12.91 -7.74
N CYS A 215 14.05 -13.90 -8.15
CA CYS A 215 13.88 -15.30 -7.79
C CYS A 215 15.09 -15.81 -7.02
N ARG A 216 14.89 -16.79 -6.16
CA ARG A 216 15.95 -17.49 -5.42
C ARG A 216 15.84 -19.00 -5.61
N ALA A 217 16.98 -19.67 -5.64
CA ALA A 217 17.04 -21.12 -5.81
C ALA A 217 16.91 -21.90 -4.48
N ALA A 218 17.01 -21.23 -3.33
CA ALA A 218 16.93 -21.85 -2.00
C ALA A 218 16.24 -20.93 -0.99
N SER A 219 15.74 -21.50 0.11
CA SER A 219 15.21 -20.74 1.25
C SER A 219 16.33 -19.94 1.92
N GLY A 220 16.10 -18.66 2.16
CA GLY A 220 17.04 -17.76 2.83
C GLY A 220 16.62 -16.30 2.67
N ALA A 221 17.09 -15.43 3.55
CA ALA A 221 16.88 -14.00 3.42
C ALA A 221 17.58 -13.48 2.16
N ILE A 222 16.96 -12.50 1.49
CA ILE A 222 17.58 -11.77 0.38
C ILE A 222 18.04 -10.42 0.92
N GLU A 223 19.29 -10.10 0.66
CA GLU A 223 19.88 -8.81 0.99
C GLU A 223 20.35 -8.11 -0.27
N LEU A 224 19.89 -6.88 -0.43
CA LEU A 224 20.41 -5.95 -1.41
C LEU A 224 21.38 -4.97 -0.75
N ILE A 225 22.56 -4.82 -1.36
CA ILE A 225 23.50 -3.76 -1.02
C ILE A 225 23.77 -2.94 -2.29
N ALA A 226 23.65 -1.64 -2.18
CA ALA A 226 23.89 -0.71 -3.27
C ALA A 226 25.00 0.25 -2.92
N LYS A 227 25.84 0.58 -3.92
CA LYS A 227 26.82 1.67 -3.87
C LYS A 227 26.40 2.74 -4.84
N THR A 228 26.45 3.99 -4.41
CA THR A 228 26.15 5.14 -5.25
C THR A 228 27.40 5.67 -5.93
N ARG A 229 27.24 6.51 -6.97
CA ARG A 229 28.36 7.19 -7.65
C ARG A 229 29.12 8.13 -6.73
N GLY A 230 28.45 8.72 -5.73
CA GLY A 230 29.07 9.52 -4.68
C GLY A 230 29.84 8.70 -3.65
N GLY A 231 29.84 7.36 -3.76
CA GLY A 231 30.54 6.45 -2.85
C GLY A 231 29.73 6.06 -1.61
N CYS A 232 28.50 6.53 -1.48
CA CYS A 232 27.60 6.15 -0.37
C CYS A 232 27.11 4.72 -0.54
N TRP A 233 26.80 4.10 0.58
CA TRP A 233 26.23 2.75 0.64
C TRP A 233 24.77 2.80 1.07
N SER A 234 23.96 1.91 0.53
CA SER A 234 22.57 1.72 0.92
C SER A 234 22.25 0.24 0.99
N ARG A 235 21.31 -0.10 1.84
CA ARG A 235 20.87 -1.46 2.07
C ARG A 235 19.38 -1.57 1.91
N GLY A 236 18.94 -2.57 1.16
CA GLY A 236 17.56 -2.95 1.06
C GLY A 236 17.30 -4.16 1.96
N HIS A 237 16.32 -4.07 2.84
CA HIS A 237 15.85 -5.19 3.62
C HIS A 237 14.69 -5.86 2.91
N MET A 238 14.79 -7.17 2.73
CA MET A 238 13.65 -7.98 2.36
C MET A 238 12.72 -8.05 3.57
N ASN A 239 11.50 -7.57 3.43
CA ASN A 239 10.46 -7.97 4.35
C ASN A 239 10.21 -9.46 4.11
N ASP A 240 10.48 -10.28 5.10
CA ASP A 240 10.35 -11.74 5.03
C ASP A 240 8.85 -12.11 5.00
N LEU A 241 8.25 -11.89 3.86
CA LEU A 241 6.92 -12.38 3.55
C LEU A 241 7.11 -13.82 3.07
N GLY A 242 7.38 -14.72 4.03
CA GLY A 242 7.54 -16.14 3.76
C GLY A 242 6.31 -16.71 3.06
N PHE A 243 6.40 -16.90 1.75
CA PHE A 243 5.33 -17.47 0.96
C PHE A 243 5.48 -18.98 0.94
N GLN A 244 4.62 -19.68 1.68
CA GLN A 244 4.41 -21.09 1.44
C GLN A 244 3.38 -21.25 0.33
N ARG A 245 3.74 -21.99 -0.73
CA ARG A 245 2.77 -22.49 -1.70
C ARG A 245 1.79 -23.43 -0.99
N GLN A 246 0.59 -23.61 -1.56
CA GLN A 246 -0.41 -24.55 -1.05
C GLN A 246 0.12 -26.00 -0.98
N ASP A 247 1.14 -26.34 -1.77
CA ASP A 247 1.84 -27.63 -1.75
C ASP A 247 2.94 -27.74 -0.68
N GLY A 248 3.11 -26.71 0.17
CA GLY A 248 4.13 -26.67 1.21
C GLY A 248 5.54 -26.31 0.71
N SER A 249 5.75 -26.11 -0.59
CA SER A 249 7.04 -25.68 -1.15
C SER A 249 7.33 -24.22 -0.83
N ILE A 250 8.62 -23.88 -0.66
CA ILE A 250 9.03 -22.49 -0.43
C ILE A 250 8.95 -21.74 -1.75
N ASN A 251 8.37 -20.56 -1.73
CA ASN A 251 8.28 -19.73 -2.91
C ASN A 251 9.66 -19.16 -3.29
N GLU A 252 9.97 -19.20 -4.57
CA GLU A 252 11.24 -18.74 -5.12
C GLU A 252 11.28 -17.21 -5.35
N GLY A 253 10.15 -16.51 -5.24
CA GLY A 253 10.03 -15.07 -5.46
C GLY A 253 10.41 -14.25 -4.23
N TRP A 254 11.07 -13.10 -4.47
CA TRP A 254 11.39 -12.10 -3.44
C TRP A 254 11.27 -10.68 -4.00
N PHE A 255 11.13 -9.71 -3.12
CA PHE A 255 11.26 -8.30 -3.46
C PHE A 255 11.85 -7.49 -2.33
N VAL A 256 12.44 -6.35 -2.68
CA VAL A 256 13.07 -5.38 -1.76
C VAL A 256 12.74 -3.98 -2.21
N ILE A 257 12.51 -3.08 -1.26
CA ILE A 257 12.48 -1.64 -1.50
C ILE A 257 13.85 -1.09 -1.12
N LEU A 258 14.58 -0.62 -2.13
CA LEU A 258 15.91 -0.02 -1.98
C LEU A 258 15.77 1.50 -2.00
N ARG A 259 16.24 2.18 -0.96
CA ARG A 259 16.31 3.64 -0.89
C ARG A 259 17.75 4.10 -0.86
N LEU A 260 18.10 5.03 -1.74
CA LEU A 260 19.39 5.69 -1.76
C LEU A 260 19.35 6.99 -0.94
N PRO A 261 20.50 7.50 -0.49
CA PRO A 261 20.58 8.85 0.05
C PRO A 261 20.10 9.90 -0.96
N ALA A 262 19.51 10.99 -0.48
CA ALA A 262 18.96 12.04 -1.34
C ALA A 262 20.02 12.62 -2.29
N GLY A 263 19.68 12.74 -3.58
CA GLY A 263 20.57 13.27 -4.61
C GLY A 263 21.58 12.28 -5.19
N GLU A 264 21.66 11.07 -4.65
CA GLU A 264 22.58 10.04 -5.09
C GLU A 264 22.02 9.21 -6.26
N SER A 265 22.92 8.67 -7.08
CA SER A 265 22.58 7.76 -8.18
C SER A 265 23.28 6.42 -8.01
N LEU A 266 22.58 5.33 -8.38
CA LEU A 266 23.09 3.98 -8.26
C LEU A 266 24.29 3.76 -9.19
N ASP A 267 25.36 3.13 -8.65
CA ASP A 267 26.56 2.75 -9.36
C ASP A 267 26.72 1.22 -9.42
N GLN A 268 26.67 0.55 -8.29
CA GLN A 268 26.81 -0.90 -8.16
C GLN A 268 25.72 -1.49 -7.27
N LEU A 269 25.32 -2.73 -7.54
CA LEU A 269 24.32 -3.47 -6.78
C LEU A 269 24.77 -4.91 -6.58
N TRP A 270 24.56 -5.40 -5.38
CA TRP A 270 24.78 -6.80 -5.00
C TRP A 270 23.50 -7.40 -4.44
N VAL A 271 23.21 -8.64 -4.85
CA VAL A 271 22.14 -9.48 -4.29
C VAL A 271 22.82 -10.66 -3.63
N ASN A 272 22.63 -10.81 -2.34
CA ASN A 272 23.28 -11.85 -1.54
C ASN A 272 24.79 -11.95 -1.83
N GLY A 273 25.46 -10.81 -1.93
CA GLY A 273 26.87 -10.73 -2.18
C GLY A 273 27.32 -10.98 -3.64
N CYS A 274 26.42 -11.29 -4.55
CA CYS A 274 26.75 -11.38 -5.97
C CYS A 274 26.50 -10.06 -6.67
N SER A 275 27.51 -9.50 -7.33
CA SER A 275 27.34 -8.32 -8.17
C SER A 275 26.40 -8.64 -9.33
N VAL A 276 25.45 -7.77 -9.58
CA VAL A 276 24.41 -7.96 -10.59
C VAL A 276 24.35 -6.80 -11.56
N ASN A 277 24.16 -7.13 -12.84
CA ASN A 277 23.80 -6.17 -13.86
C ASN A 277 22.28 -6.07 -13.94
N TRP A 278 21.77 -4.85 -14.14
CA TRP A 278 20.34 -4.60 -14.19
C TRP A 278 19.97 -3.55 -15.24
N THR A 279 18.70 -3.63 -15.66
CA THR A 279 18.07 -2.56 -16.44
C THR A 279 16.96 -1.94 -15.58
N ILE A 280 17.05 -0.65 -15.32
CA ILE A 280 16.05 0.07 -14.52
C ILE A 280 14.89 0.47 -15.44
N GLN A 281 13.68 0.07 -15.08
CA GLN A 281 12.44 0.60 -15.66
C GLN A 281 12.00 1.81 -14.84
N ASP A 282 11.96 3.00 -15.46
CA ASP A 282 11.60 4.23 -14.76
C ASP A 282 10.08 4.45 -14.81
N LEU A 283 9.38 4.13 -13.72
CA LEU A 283 7.94 4.29 -13.62
C LEU A 283 7.48 5.75 -13.54
N ARG A 284 8.37 6.71 -13.26
CA ARG A 284 8.02 8.14 -13.23
C ARG A 284 7.60 8.69 -14.60
N GLY A 285 8.06 8.06 -15.68
CA GLY A 285 7.65 8.41 -17.05
C GLY A 285 6.33 7.77 -17.49
N TRP A 286 5.75 6.89 -16.68
CA TRP A 286 4.52 6.19 -16.99
C TRP A 286 3.30 6.96 -16.46
N PRO A 287 2.12 6.78 -17.06
CA PRO A 287 0.87 7.23 -16.46
C PRO A 287 0.70 6.65 -15.06
N TYR A 288 0.18 7.46 -14.13
CA TYR A 288 0.05 7.06 -12.72
C TYR A 288 -0.65 5.70 -12.52
N LEU A 289 -1.80 5.52 -13.18
CA LEU A 289 -2.54 4.25 -13.08
C LEU A 289 -1.74 3.06 -13.58
N ASP A 290 -1.02 3.20 -14.69
CA ASP A 290 -0.20 2.14 -15.25
C ASP A 290 0.96 1.78 -14.32
N SER A 291 1.57 2.78 -13.68
CA SER A 291 2.65 2.58 -12.70
C SER A 291 2.18 1.83 -11.47
N VAL A 292 1.07 2.23 -10.88
CA VAL A 292 0.49 1.57 -9.70
C VAL A 292 0.03 0.16 -10.06
N GLU A 293 -0.64 -0.03 -11.20
CA GLU A 293 -1.07 -1.35 -11.65
C GLU A 293 0.12 -2.29 -11.91
N GLN A 294 1.20 -1.78 -12.48
CA GLN A 294 2.43 -2.55 -12.67
C GLN A 294 3.02 -3.00 -11.33
N LEU A 295 3.07 -2.10 -10.33
CA LEU A 295 3.52 -2.47 -8.99
C LEU A 295 2.65 -3.56 -8.37
N LEU A 296 1.34 -3.39 -8.40
CA LEU A 296 0.39 -4.39 -7.87
C LEU A 296 0.48 -5.72 -8.63
N ARG A 297 0.65 -5.68 -9.95
CA ARG A 297 0.87 -6.88 -10.78
C ARG A 297 2.13 -7.61 -10.37
N ILE A 298 3.23 -6.89 -10.13
CA ILE A 298 4.49 -7.48 -9.66
C ILE A 298 4.29 -8.14 -8.30
N CYS A 299 3.64 -7.49 -7.35
CA CYS A 299 3.33 -8.07 -6.05
C CYS A 299 2.53 -9.37 -6.19
N ARG A 300 1.50 -9.40 -7.04
CA ARG A 300 0.68 -10.60 -7.30
C ARG A 300 1.48 -11.72 -7.96
N THR A 301 2.27 -11.41 -8.99
CA THR A 301 3.08 -12.43 -9.70
C THR A 301 4.20 -12.97 -8.82
N SER A 302 4.68 -12.18 -7.87
CA SER A 302 5.62 -12.63 -6.84
C SER A 302 4.91 -13.35 -5.68
N GLN A 303 3.62 -13.64 -5.79
CA GLN A 303 2.77 -14.35 -4.83
C GLN A 303 2.73 -13.69 -3.43
N VAL A 304 2.90 -12.36 -3.35
CA VAL A 304 2.72 -11.61 -2.12
C VAL A 304 1.28 -11.82 -1.63
N PRO A 305 1.04 -12.29 -0.39
CA PRO A 305 -0.32 -12.41 0.11
C PRO A 305 -0.99 -11.04 0.23
N LEU A 306 -2.26 -10.94 -0.17
CA LEU A 306 -3.01 -9.69 -0.08
C LEU A 306 -3.00 -9.11 1.35
N ARG A 307 -3.06 -9.96 2.38
CA ARG A 307 -2.98 -9.59 3.80
C ARG A 307 -1.67 -8.89 4.22
N SER A 308 -0.61 -9.04 3.44
CA SER A 308 0.70 -8.41 3.71
C SER A 308 0.86 -7.04 3.04
N LEU A 309 -0.07 -6.67 2.15
CA LEU A 309 -0.05 -5.38 1.47
C LEU A 309 -0.07 -4.18 2.43
N PRO A 310 -0.83 -4.20 3.56
CA PRO A 310 -0.80 -3.11 4.54
C PRO A 310 0.58 -2.79 5.08
N GLN A 311 1.35 -3.80 5.45
CA GLN A 311 2.71 -3.62 5.97
C GLN A 311 3.64 -3.03 4.91
N LEU A 312 3.50 -3.48 3.65
CA LEU A 312 4.26 -2.93 2.53
C LEU A 312 3.95 -1.46 2.28
N LEU A 313 2.68 -1.09 2.35
CA LEU A 313 2.24 0.30 2.15
C LEU A 313 2.68 1.22 3.30
N GLN A 314 2.79 0.72 4.52
CA GLN A 314 3.38 1.46 5.65
C GLN A 314 4.89 1.69 5.51
N SER A 315 5.53 0.98 4.57
CA SER A 315 6.94 1.17 4.23
C SER A 315 7.14 2.22 3.13
N SER A 316 8.36 2.28 2.60
CA SER A 316 8.69 3.16 1.47
C SER A 316 7.85 2.94 0.20
N LEU A 317 7.15 1.80 0.06
CA LEU A 317 6.25 1.56 -1.07
C LEU A 317 5.06 2.54 -1.07
N GLY A 318 4.43 2.75 0.08
CA GLY A 318 3.32 3.70 0.19
C GLY A 318 3.74 5.13 -0.13
N LEU A 319 4.89 5.57 0.39
CA LEU A 319 5.45 6.88 0.05
C LEU A 319 5.71 7.02 -1.45
N ALA A 320 6.18 5.95 -2.11
CA ALA A 320 6.39 5.96 -3.55
C ALA A 320 5.07 6.06 -4.34
N VAL A 321 4.00 5.40 -3.89
CA VAL A 321 2.66 5.53 -4.48
C VAL A 321 2.17 6.98 -4.39
N LEU A 322 2.32 7.63 -3.24
CA LEU A 322 1.99 9.05 -3.08
C LEU A 322 2.85 9.94 -3.99
N ASP A 323 4.15 9.70 -4.07
CA ASP A 323 5.07 10.47 -4.93
C ASP A 323 4.69 10.37 -6.43
N LEU A 324 4.26 9.20 -6.89
CA LEU A 324 3.80 8.99 -8.27
C LEU A 324 2.52 9.80 -8.59
N SER A 325 1.69 10.11 -7.60
CA SER A 325 0.45 10.90 -7.79
C SER A 325 0.68 12.41 -7.82
N LYS A 326 1.78 12.92 -7.24
CA LYS A 326 2.06 14.37 -7.10
C LYS A 326 1.93 15.18 -8.39
N PRO A 327 2.41 14.72 -9.57
CA PRO A 327 2.27 15.48 -10.81
C PRO A 327 0.81 15.71 -11.24
N LEU A 328 -0.14 14.94 -10.71
CA LEU A 328 -1.56 15.05 -11.03
C LEU A 328 -2.34 16.00 -10.11
N GLN A 329 -1.73 16.45 -9.02
CA GLN A 329 -2.40 17.27 -7.99
C GLN A 329 -2.63 18.73 -8.40
N PHE A 330 -2.07 19.18 -9.53
CA PHE A 330 -2.18 20.56 -10.01
C PHE A 330 -3.40 20.75 -10.91
N SER A 331 -4.43 21.39 -10.39
CA SER A 331 -5.68 21.63 -11.11
C SER A 331 -5.53 22.45 -12.40
N SER A 332 -4.49 23.30 -12.51
CA SER A 332 -4.25 24.11 -13.72
C SER A 332 -3.81 23.30 -14.94
N SER A 333 -3.29 22.10 -14.76
CA SER A 333 -2.79 21.25 -15.85
C SER A 333 -3.85 20.26 -16.38
N TRP A 334 -4.98 20.09 -15.70
CA TRP A 334 -5.99 19.08 -16.08
C TRP A 334 -6.54 19.23 -17.52
N PRO A 335 -6.75 20.45 -18.09
CA PRO A 335 -7.20 20.60 -19.48
C PRO A 335 -6.29 19.96 -20.53
N GLU A 336 -4.98 19.81 -20.26
CA GLU A 336 -4.03 19.18 -21.21
C GLU A 336 -4.30 17.68 -21.43
N PHE A 337 -5.01 17.04 -20.52
CA PHE A 337 -5.42 15.64 -20.67
C PHE A 337 -6.60 15.47 -21.63
N ILE A 338 -7.26 16.54 -22.03
CA ILE A 338 -8.38 16.50 -22.98
C ILE A 338 -7.83 16.35 -24.41
N GLN A 339 -8.24 15.26 -25.06
CA GLN A 339 -7.90 14.99 -26.46
C GLN A 339 -8.88 15.65 -27.43
N ARG A 340 -10.17 15.58 -27.10
CA ARG A 340 -11.24 16.06 -27.99
C ARG A 340 -12.40 16.62 -27.17
N ARG A 341 -13.04 17.68 -27.73
CA ARG A 341 -14.29 18.24 -27.20
C ARG A 341 -15.30 18.29 -28.32
N GLN A 342 -16.56 18.02 -28.02
CA GLN A 342 -17.66 18.11 -28.95
C GLN A 342 -18.91 18.61 -28.22
N ARG A 343 -19.63 19.54 -28.81
CA ARG A 343 -20.93 20.02 -28.32
C ARG A 343 -22.00 19.57 -29.27
N LEU A 344 -23.14 19.15 -28.76
CA LEU A 344 -24.23 18.51 -29.46
C LEU A 344 -25.56 19.02 -28.88
N GLY A 345 -26.62 18.79 -29.64
CA GLY A 345 -27.96 19.15 -29.21
C GLY A 345 -28.20 20.67 -29.17
N ARG A 346 -29.23 21.07 -28.44
CA ARG A 346 -29.65 22.47 -28.31
C ARG A 346 -28.90 23.16 -27.17
N PRO A 347 -28.16 24.25 -27.42
CA PRO A 347 -27.46 24.96 -26.35
C PRO A 347 -28.42 25.53 -25.30
N ALA A 348 -28.15 25.26 -24.04
CA ALA A 348 -28.85 25.89 -22.93
C ALA A 348 -28.45 27.38 -22.83
N THR A 349 -29.43 28.25 -22.60
CA THR A 349 -29.24 29.70 -22.50
C THR A 349 -29.04 30.18 -21.07
N GLU A 350 -29.63 29.46 -20.10
CA GLU A 350 -29.65 29.84 -18.67
C GLU A 350 -29.26 28.68 -17.77
N ALA A 351 -28.22 27.92 -18.17
CA ALA A 351 -27.80 26.76 -17.42
C ALA A 351 -27.22 27.14 -16.04
N GLU A 352 -27.80 26.55 -15.00
CA GLU A 352 -27.40 26.71 -13.61
C GLU A 352 -26.56 25.53 -13.14
N ILE A 353 -26.80 24.34 -13.71
CA ILE A 353 -26.18 23.07 -13.31
C ILE A 353 -25.53 22.39 -14.51
N THR A 354 -24.32 21.89 -14.34
CA THR A 354 -23.73 20.91 -15.28
C THR A 354 -23.74 19.53 -14.62
N VAL A 355 -24.40 18.56 -15.26
CA VAL A 355 -24.31 17.15 -14.86
C VAL A 355 -23.09 16.55 -15.55
N VAL A 356 -22.07 16.21 -14.77
CA VAL A 356 -20.80 15.61 -15.23
C VAL A 356 -20.88 14.11 -15.04
N ILE A 357 -20.73 13.34 -16.13
CA ILE A 357 -20.87 11.88 -16.16
C ILE A 357 -19.59 11.27 -16.74
N PRO A 358 -18.73 10.64 -15.92
CA PRO A 358 -17.58 9.90 -16.42
C PRO A 358 -18.01 8.62 -17.12
N ILE A 359 -17.42 8.32 -18.28
CA ILE A 359 -17.70 7.13 -19.08
C ILE A 359 -16.44 6.27 -19.19
N TYR A 360 -16.54 5.04 -18.72
CA TYR A 360 -15.53 4.00 -18.89
C TYR A 360 -16.20 2.66 -19.25
N GLY A 361 -15.84 2.08 -20.39
CA GLY A 361 -16.38 0.82 -20.88
C GLY A 361 -17.82 0.91 -21.36
N LYS A 362 -18.78 0.93 -20.45
CA LYS A 362 -20.23 0.88 -20.69
C LYS A 362 -20.82 2.25 -21.11
N TRP A 363 -20.65 2.61 -22.36
CA TRP A 363 -21.18 3.88 -22.90
C TRP A 363 -22.66 3.83 -23.28
N GLU A 364 -23.25 2.65 -23.38
CA GLU A 364 -24.65 2.43 -23.79
C GLU A 364 -25.66 3.11 -22.87
N TYR A 365 -25.29 3.36 -21.62
CA TYR A 365 -26.11 4.08 -20.65
C TYR A 365 -26.45 5.51 -21.07
N ILE A 366 -25.66 6.13 -21.96
CA ILE A 366 -25.97 7.45 -22.53
C ILE A 366 -27.39 7.50 -23.11
N ARG A 367 -27.87 6.43 -23.75
CA ARG A 367 -29.23 6.36 -24.29
C ARG A 367 -30.28 6.44 -23.18
N GLY A 368 -30.08 5.73 -22.09
CA GLY A 368 -30.96 5.78 -20.92
C GLY A 368 -30.99 7.16 -20.28
N HIS A 369 -29.82 7.79 -20.14
CA HIS A 369 -29.71 9.16 -19.64
C HIS A 369 -30.50 10.15 -20.52
N ILE A 370 -30.27 10.14 -21.83
CA ILE A 370 -30.97 11.04 -22.77
C ILE A 370 -32.48 10.85 -22.68
N ALA A 371 -32.97 9.60 -22.68
CA ALA A 371 -34.39 9.31 -22.57
C ALA A 371 -34.99 9.80 -21.23
N GLY A 372 -34.28 9.59 -20.11
CA GLY A 372 -34.75 10.05 -18.81
C GLY A 372 -34.71 11.57 -18.63
N PHE A 373 -33.61 12.20 -19.08
CA PHE A 373 -33.43 13.65 -18.94
C PHE A 373 -34.34 14.45 -19.90
N ALA A 374 -34.64 13.93 -21.09
CA ALA A 374 -35.58 14.57 -22.02
C ALA A 374 -37.01 14.75 -21.45
N LEU A 375 -37.36 13.94 -20.45
CA LEU A 375 -38.66 14.04 -19.76
C LEU A 375 -38.61 14.98 -18.54
N ASP A 376 -37.45 15.46 -18.16
CA ASP A 376 -37.29 16.27 -16.95
C ASP A 376 -37.46 17.76 -17.26
N PRO A 377 -38.34 18.50 -16.54
CA PRO A 377 -38.59 19.92 -16.76
C PRO A 377 -37.34 20.81 -16.68
N TRP A 378 -36.37 20.49 -15.84
CA TRP A 378 -35.15 21.26 -15.68
C TRP A 378 -34.28 21.24 -16.93
N PHE A 379 -34.21 20.09 -17.58
CA PHE A 379 -33.48 19.92 -18.83
C PHE A 379 -34.24 20.54 -20.00
N GLN A 380 -35.57 20.38 -20.08
CA GLN A 380 -36.41 20.98 -21.10
C GLN A 380 -36.37 22.52 -21.07
N GLN A 381 -36.26 23.12 -19.90
CA GLN A 381 -36.12 24.57 -19.71
C GLN A 381 -34.71 25.09 -20.02
N GLY A 382 -33.75 24.25 -20.36
CA GLY A 382 -32.37 24.63 -20.62
C GLY A 382 -31.60 25.11 -19.37
N ARG A 383 -32.01 24.68 -18.17
CA ARG A 383 -31.33 25.00 -16.90
C ARG A 383 -30.18 24.05 -16.59
N VAL A 384 -30.07 22.93 -17.33
CA VAL A 384 -29.07 21.88 -17.08
C VAL A 384 -28.30 21.55 -18.35
N ARG A 385 -26.99 21.42 -18.24
CA ARG A 385 -26.10 20.88 -19.27
C ARG A 385 -25.67 19.47 -18.93
N LEU A 386 -25.49 18.65 -19.94
CA LEU A 386 -24.87 17.34 -19.83
C LEU A 386 -23.41 17.40 -20.30
N LEU A 387 -22.49 16.88 -19.50
CA LEU A 387 -21.09 16.77 -19.86
C LEU A 387 -20.61 15.33 -19.63
N TYR A 388 -20.49 14.57 -20.72
CA TYR A 388 -19.89 13.24 -20.68
C TYR A 388 -18.37 13.34 -20.77
N VAL A 389 -17.66 12.68 -19.85
CA VAL A 389 -16.20 12.61 -19.81
C VAL A 389 -15.77 11.19 -20.14
N CYS A 390 -15.35 10.96 -21.39
CA CYS A 390 -14.89 9.65 -21.85
C CYS A 390 -13.44 9.42 -21.39
N ASP A 391 -13.28 8.58 -20.38
CA ASP A 391 -11.99 8.20 -19.78
C ASP A 391 -11.46 6.86 -20.34
N ASP A 392 -12.08 6.34 -21.39
CA ASP A 392 -11.70 5.10 -22.04
C ASP A 392 -11.16 5.35 -23.46
N PRO A 393 -9.83 5.28 -23.68
CA PRO A 393 -9.24 5.49 -25.01
C PRO A 393 -9.71 4.50 -26.08
N ARG A 394 -10.27 3.33 -25.66
CA ARG A 394 -10.81 2.32 -26.59
C ARG A 394 -12.11 2.77 -27.24
N LEU A 395 -12.82 3.75 -26.65
CA LEU A 395 -14.07 4.30 -27.15
C LEU A 395 -13.85 5.42 -28.20
N HIS A 396 -12.85 5.27 -29.05
CA HIS A 396 -12.47 6.27 -30.07
C HIS A 396 -13.59 6.62 -31.06
N LEU A 397 -14.59 5.74 -31.25
CA LEU A 397 -15.76 5.98 -32.10
C LEU A 397 -16.92 6.66 -31.36
N LEU A 398 -16.85 6.83 -30.03
CA LEU A 398 -17.95 7.40 -29.25
C LEU A 398 -18.37 8.78 -29.75
N HIS A 399 -17.44 9.66 -30.09
CA HIS A 399 -17.76 11.00 -30.66
C HIS A 399 -18.54 10.93 -31.97
N ARG A 400 -18.18 9.95 -32.82
CA ARG A 400 -18.91 9.75 -34.09
C ARG A 400 -20.34 9.28 -33.84
N TRP A 401 -20.49 8.32 -32.92
CA TRP A 401 -21.81 7.84 -32.52
C TRP A 401 -22.66 8.97 -31.92
N CYS A 402 -22.09 9.75 -30.99
CA CYS A 402 -22.78 10.89 -30.39
C CYS A 402 -23.18 11.91 -31.45
N ALA A 403 -22.30 12.24 -32.41
CA ALA A 403 -22.65 13.15 -33.50
C ALA A 403 -23.81 12.65 -34.37
N MET A 404 -23.89 11.35 -34.60
CA MET A 404 -24.96 10.75 -35.43
C MET A 404 -26.30 10.69 -34.69
N HIS A 405 -26.30 10.49 -33.39
CA HIS A 405 -27.50 10.17 -32.62
C HIS A 405 -27.97 11.30 -31.70
N LEU A 406 -27.10 12.22 -31.30
CA LEU A 406 -27.40 13.24 -30.30
C LEU A 406 -27.36 14.68 -30.87
N ALA A 407 -27.04 14.86 -32.14
CA ALA A 407 -26.89 16.20 -32.73
C ALA A 407 -28.20 17.01 -32.77
N HIS A 408 -29.34 16.34 -32.79
CA HIS A 408 -30.67 16.95 -32.88
C HIS A 408 -31.49 16.85 -31.59
N GLU A 409 -30.85 16.45 -30.47
CA GLU A 409 -31.52 16.42 -29.19
C GLU A 409 -31.83 17.83 -28.67
N GLU A 410 -32.95 17.98 -27.98
CA GLU A 410 -33.34 19.24 -27.33
C GLU A 410 -32.55 19.56 -26.07
N LEU A 411 -31.58 18.72 -25.71
CA LEU A 411 -30.70 18.82 -24.54
C LEU A 411 -29.37 19.47 -24.91
N ASP A 412 -28.77 20.24 -24.01
CA ASP A 412 -27.40 20.74 -24.16
C ASP A 412 -26.41 19.65 -23.74
N ILE A 413 -25.75 19.03 -24.71
CA ILE A 413 -24.86 17.89 -24.50
C ILE A 413 -23.45 18.26 -24.94
N SER A 414 -22.49 17.98 -24.05
CA SER A 414 -21.06 18.05 -24.37
C SER A 414 -20.41 16.70 -24.11
N VAL A 415 -19.44 16.33 -24.95
CA VAL A 415 -18.64 15.14 -24.83
C VAL A 415 -17.19 15.52 -24.89
N ILE A 416 -16.41 15.17 -23.89
CA ILE A 416 -14.96 15.27 -23.89
C ILE A 416 -14.34 13.87 -23.80
N SER A 417 -13.27 13.63 -24.56
CA SER A 417 -12.47 12.41 -24.45
C SER A 417 -11.11 12.75 -23.89
N LEU A 418 -10.63 11.92 -22.99
CA LEU A 418 -9.32 12.04 -22.41
C LEU A 418 -8.28 11.31 -23.26
N ARG A 419 -7.02 11.75 -23.20
CA ARG A 419 -5.90 11.15 -23.95
C ARG A 419 -5.57 9.74 -23.51
N ARG A 420 -5.90 9.41 -22.26
CA ARG A 420 -5.64 8.14 -21.60
C ARG A 420 -6.61 7.93 -20.46
N ASN A 421 -6.67 6.73 -19.92
CA ASN A 421 -7.41 6.46 -18.70
C ASN A 421 -6.74 7.21 -17.53
N MET A 422 -7.48 8.12 -16.90
CA MET A 422 -7.04 8.92 -15.76
C MET A 422 -7.63 8.42 -14.44
N GLY A 423 -8.61 7.51 -14.50
CA GLY A 423 -9.38 7.03 -13.37
C GLY A 423 -10.54 7.92 -12.98
N PHE A 424 -11.44 7.37 -12.16
CA PHE A 424 -12.73 7.97 -11.82
C PHE A 424 -12.58 9.40 -11.28
N GLY A 425 -11.81 9.58 -10.20
CA GLY A 425 -11.66 10.89 -9.55
C GLY A 425 -11.10 11.96 -10.49
N MET A 426 -10.09 11.60 -11.30
CA MET A 426 -9.48 12.53 -12.24
C MET A 426 -10.40 12.86 -13.41
N ALA A 427 -11.17 11.89 -13.94
CA ALA A 427 -12.17 12.14 -14.98
C ALA A 427 -13.25 13.12 -14.47
N CYS A 428 -13.70 12.96 -13.22
CA CYS A 428 -14.60 13.90 -12.55
C CYS A 428 -13.98 15.28 -12.40
N ASN A 429 -12.74 15.39 -11.91
CA ASN A 429 -12.04 16.66 -11.73
C ASN A 429 -11.94 17.44 -13.04
N ILE A 430 -11.55 16.77 -14.13
CA ILE A 430 -11.45 17.36 -15.47
C ILE A 430 -12.83 17.82 -15.95
N GLY A 431 -13.87 17.03 -15.70
CA GLY A 431 -15.25 17.39 -16.03
C GLY A 431 -15.74 18.61 -15.26
N VAL A 432 -15.49 18.68 -13.95
CA VAL A 432 -15.85 19.84 -13.11
C VAL A 432 -15.11 21.09 -13.55
N GLN A 433 -13.82 20.97 -13.86
CA GLN A 433 -13.04 22.11 -14.38
C GLN A 433 -13.57 22.59 -15.75
N ALA A 434 -14.03 21.68 -16.59
CA ALA A 434 -14.60 22.00 -17.90
C ALA A 434 -16.04 22.55 -17.82
N ALA A 435 -16.75 22.34 -16.71
CA ALA A 435 -18.08 22.89 -16.47
C ALA A 435 -18.02 24.43 -16.37
N GLN A 436 -19.08 25.09 -16.83
CA GLN A 436 -19.19 26.56 -16.89
C GLN A 436 -20.31 27.11 -16.01
N THR A 437 -21.02 26.24 -15.31
CA THR A 437 -22.13 26.59 -14.42
C THR A 437 -21.67 26.70 -12.96
N PRO A 438 -22.35 27.50 -12.12
CA PRO A 438 -21.98 27.64 -10.72
C PRO A 438 -22.16 26.34 -9.93
N LEU A 439 -23.11 25.51 -10.31
CA LEU A 439 -23.37 24.24 -9.68
C LEU A 439 -22.94 23.07 -10.57
N VAL A 440 -22.42 22.02 -9.96
CA VAL A 440 -22.08 20.77 -10.64
C VAL A 440 -22.74 19.60 -9.91
N CYS A 441 -23.35 18.75 -10.73
CA CYS A 441 -23.83 17.45 -10.33
C CYS A 441 -22.90 16.37 -10.90
N LEU A 442 -22.07 15.74 -10.08
CA LEU A 442 -21.38 14.51 -10.48
C LEU A 442 -22.35 13.34 -10.46
N MET A 443 -22.31 12.49 -11.47
CA MET A 443 -23.20 11.33 -11.56
C MET A 443 -22.50 10.18 -12.28
N ASN A 444 -22.50 9.00 -11.69
CA ASN A 444 -21.97 7.79 -12.32
C ASN A 444 -22.75 7.44 -13.58
N SER A 445 -22.09 6.79 -14.54
CA SER A 445 -22.70 6.39 -15.80
C SER A 445 -23.83 5.36 -15.67
N ASP A 446 -23.90 4.64 -14.55
CA ASP A 446 -24.90 3.64 -14.21
C ASP A 446 -25.97 4.14 -13.19
N VAL A 447 -26.03 5.47 -13.00
CA VAL A 447 -27.09 6.14 -12.22
C VAL A 447 -28.14 6.70 -13.18
N MET A 448 -29.40 6.36 -12.93
CA MET A 448 -30.54 6.73 -13.78
C MET A 448 -31.61 7.47 -12.97
N PRO A 449 -32.24 8.54 -13.51
CA PRO A 449 -33.39 9.14 -12.86
C PRO A 449 -34.59 8.17 -12.84
N ILE A 450 -35.28 8.10 -11.71
CA ILE A 450 -36.51 7.28 -11.57
C ILE A 450 -37.73 8.08 -12.03
N ALA A 451 -37.73 9.39 -11.75
CA ALA A 451 -38.82 10.28 -12.08
C ALA A 451 -38.30 11.69 -12.44
N PRO A 452 -39.03 12.46 -13.26
CA PRO A 452 -38.70 13.85 -13.52
C PRO A 452 -38.72 14.73 -12.26
N GLY A 453 -37.92 15.79 -12.24
CA GLY A 453 -37.90 16.79 -11.15
C GLY A 453 -37.02 16.41 -9.96
N TRP A 454 -36.22 15.37 -10.06
CA TRP A 454 -35.33 14.89 -8.99
C TRP A 454 -34.29 15.92 -8.54
N LEU A 455 -33.88 16.84 -9.42
CA LEU A 455 -32.95 17.93 -9.09
C LEU A 455 -33.56 19.02 -8.20
N ALA A 456 -34.85 19.25 -8.26
CA ALA A 456 -35.50 20.37 -7.58
C ALA A 456 -35.25 20.44 -6.07
N PRO A 457 -35.44 19.36 -5.28
CA PRO A 457 -35.18 19.41 -3.85
C PRO A 457 -33.70 19.64 -3.51
N MET A 458 -32.79 19.12 -4.33
CA MET A 458 -31.36 19.32 -4.13
C MET A 458 -30.96 20.78 -4.47
N HIS A 459 -31.46 21.30 -5.57
CA HIS A 459 -31.23 22.69 -5.97
C HIS A 459 -31.76 23.68 -4.94
N GLN A 460 -32.98 23.50 -4.46
CA GLN A 460 -33.56 24.35 -3.43
C GLN A 460 -32.67 24.40 -2.18
N ARG A 461 -32.11 23.25 -1.80
CA ARG A 461 -31.25 23.15 -0.62
C ARG A 461 -29.90 23.82 -0.82
N ILE A 462 -29.22 23.61 -1.96
CA ILE A 462 -27.89 24.20 -2.23
C ILE A 462 -27.99 25.71 -2.39
N GLN A 463 -29.10 26.22 -2.93
CA GLN A 463 -29.35 27.68 -3.02
C GLN A 463 -29.43 28.33 -1.62
N ALA A 464 -30.00 27.64 -0.64
CA ALA A 464 -30.09 28.13 0.73
C ALA A 464 -28.73 28.08 1.45
N ASN A 465 -27.89 27.11 1.13
CA ASN A 465 -26.59 26.87 1.76
C ASN A 465 -25.54 26.35 0.77
N PRO A 466 -24.81 27.21 0.07
CA PRO A 466 -23.83 26.81 -0.96
C PRO A 466 -22.65 25.98 -0.43
N GLU A 467 -22.38 26.08 0.88
CA GLU A 467 -21.30 25.35 1.56
C GLU A 467 -21.55 23.83 1.64
N GLN A 468 -22.73 23.36 1.26
CA GLN A 468 -23.14 21.97 1.41
C GLN A 468 -22.68 21.11 0.24
N LEU A 469 -22.35 19.86 0.54
CA LEU A 469 -22.22 18.76 -0.39
C LEU A 469 -23.45 17.87 -0.22
N LEU A 470 -24.19 17.66 -1.30
CA LEU A 470 -25.47 16.98 -1.28
C LEU A 470 -25.41 15.65 -2.03
N ALA A 471 -26.09 14.62 -1.49
CA ALA A 471 -26.33 13.37 -2.20
C ALA A 471 -27.83 12.98 -2.14
N PRO A 472 -28.37 12.34 -3.19
CA PRO A 472 -29.72 11.80 -3.21
C PRO A 472 -29.80 10.44 -2.53
N LEU A 473 -31.03 9.96 -2.34
CA LEU A 473 -31.27 8.54 -2.05
C LEU A 473 -31.03 7.73 -3.33
N LEU A 474 -30.12 6.76 -3.29
CA LEU A 474 -29.90 5.82 -4.38
C LEU A 474 -30.56 4.47 -4.04
N VAL A 475 -31.23 3.89 -5.03
CA VAL A 475 -31.85 2.57 -4.92
C VAL A 475 -31.38 1.65 -6.04
N TYR A 476 -31.45 0.35 -5.79
CA TYR A 476 -31.24 -0.67 -6.81
C TYR A 476 -32.41 -0.75 -7.79
N ASP A 477 -32.25 -1.52 -8.85
CA ASP A 477 -33.32 -1.80 -9.85
C ASP A 477 -34.53 -2.52 -9.22
N ASN A 478 -34.34 -3.26 -8.13
CA ASN A 478 -35.40 -3.90 -7.36
C ASN A 478 -36.06 -2.97 -6.32
N GLY A 479 -35.68 -1.69 -6.26
CA GLY A 479 -36.25 -0.67 -5.36
C GLY A 479 -35.69 -0.67 -3.94
N LEU A 480 -34.76 -1.57 -3.58
CA LEU A 480 -34.12 -1.55 -2.28
C LEU A 480 -33.06 -0.43 -2.21
N ILE A 481 -32.83 0.10 -1.02
CA ILE A 481 -31.87 1.18 -0.79
C ILE A 481 -30.46 0.70 -1.12
N GLN A 482 -29.76 1.44 -1.96
CA GLN A 482 -28.35 1.26 -2.26
C GLN A 482 -27.48 2.23 -1.44
N HIS A 483 -27.88 3.52 -1.36
CA HIS A 483 -27.14 4.55 -0.62
C HIS A 483 -28.09 5.52 0.09
N ALA A 484 -27.88 5.67 1.38
CA ALA A 484 -28.55 6.64 2.25
C ALA A 484 -27.54 7.27 3.24
N GLY A 485 -26.35 7.65 2.73
CA GLY A 485 -25.20 8.10 3.49
C GLY A 485 -24.20 6.97 3.75
N MET A 486 -23.00 7.35 4.20
CA MET A 486 -21.93 6.42 4.59
C MET A 486 -21.45 6.72 6.01
N ILE A 487 -21.01 5.68 6.68
CA ILE A 487 -20.20 5.72 7.90
C ILE A 487 -18.94 4.90 7.64
N THR A 488 -17.83 5.29 8.24
CA THR A 488 -16.57 4.56 8.11
C THR A 488 -16.20 3.98 9.45
N GLU A 489 -15.90 2.68 9.46
CA GLU A 489 -15.40 1.98 10.63
C GLU A 489 -14.03 1.40 10.30
N VAL A 490 -13.07 1.56 11.22
CA VAL A 490 -11.78 0.90 11.11
C VAL A 490 -11.93 -0.51 11.65
N GLN A 491 -11.83 -1.51 10.76
CA GLN A 491 -11.93 -2.91 11.14
C GLN A 491 -10.57 -3.40 11.61
N ASP A 492 -10.51 -3.90 12.84
CA ASP A 492 -9.31 -4.50 13.38
C ASP A 492 -9.13 -5.92 12.81
N ASN A 493 -8.24 -6.05 11.83
CA ASN A 493 -7.90 -7.33 11.20
C ASN A 493 -6.57 -7.91 11.73
N GLY A 494 -6.15 -7.52 12.95
CA GLY A 494 -4.90 -7.99 13.55
C GLY A 494 -3.63 -7.34 12.97
N CYS A 495 -3.78 -6.42 12.03
CA CYS A 495 -2.83 -5.40 11.59
C CYS A 495 -3.54 -4.06 11.81
N ARG A 496 -2.86 -2.91 11.79
CA ARG A 496 -3.55 -1.61 11.80
C ARG A 496 -4.76 -1.70 10.88
N GLY A 497 -5.98 -1.66 11.45
CA GLY A 497 -7.21 -1.92 10.73
C GLY A 497 -7.38 -0.98 9.56
N PHE A 498 -7.97 -1.47 8.47
CA PHE A 498 -8.32 -0.62 7.34
C PHE A 498 -9.72 -0.03 7.50
N PRO A 499 -9.96 1.19 7.01
CA PRO A 499 -11.30 1.74 6.96
C PRO A 499 -12.18 0.90 6.03
N ALA A 500 -13.40 0.64 6.47
CA ALA A 500 -14.46 0.05 5.66
C ALA A 500 -15.62 1.02 5.58
N ASN A 501 -16.08 1.32 4.36
CA ASN A 501 -17.25 2.14 4.15
C ASN A 501 -18.52 1.29 4.31
N ILE A 502 -19.33 1.64 5.31
CA ILE A 502 -20.61 1.00 5.60
C ILE A 502 -21.72 1.93 5.12
N HIS A 503 -22.66 1.39 4.35
CA HIS A 503 -23.85 2.10 3.91
C HIS A 503 -25.02 1.74 4.82
N PRO A 504 -25.45 2.63 5.74
CA PRO A 504 -26.65 2.42 6.53
C PRO A 504 -27.85 2.23 5.61
N TYR A 505 -28.78 1.38 6.01
CA TYR A 505 -29.98 1.02 5.25
C TYR A 505 -29.76 0.26 3.93
N LYS A 506 -28.52 -0.03 3.52
CA LYS A 506 -28.25 -0.77 2.28
C LYS A 506 -28.96 -2.13 2.29
N GLY A 507 -29.74 -2.41 1.24
CA GLY A 507 -30.54 -3.62 1.10
C GLY A 507 -31.88 -3.60 1.83
N LEU A 508 -32.20 -2.53 2.56
CA LEU A 508 -33.50 -2.35 3.19
C LEU A 508 -34.48 -1.68 2.24
N SER A 509 -35.78 -1.80 2.56
CA SER A 509 -36.82 -1.12 1.79
C SER A 509 -36.91 0.37 2.13
N ILE A 510 -37.52 1.14 1.23
CA ILE A 510 -37.72 2.60 1.44
C ILE A 510 -38.63 2.83 2.66
N GLU A 511 -39.59 1.94 2.93
CA GLU A 511 -40.49 2.01 4.11
C GLU A 511 -39.73 1.91 5.43
N GLU A 512 -38.58 1.25 5.47
CA GLU A 512 -37.74 1.20 6.68
C GLU A 512 -37.01 2.53 6.93
N LEU A 513 -36.56 3.21 5.87
CA LEU A 513 -36.06 4.57 5.99
C LEU A 513 -37.19 5.53 6.40
N GLU A 514 -38.40 5.36 5.86
CA GLU A 514 -39.56 6.17 6.16
C GLU A 514 -39.96 6.07 7.63
N ARG A 515 -39.87 4.90 8.26
CA ARG A 515 -40.10 4.73 9.69
C ARG A 515 -39.17 5.57 10.57
N SER A 516 -37.93 5.74 10.17
CA SER A 516 -36.93 6.56 10.88
C SER A 516 -36.98 8.05 10.45
N ASN A 517 -37.44 8.34 9.24
CA ASN A 517 -37.58 9.68 8.66
C ASN A 517 -38.93 9.82 7.91
N PRO A 518 -40.09 9.95 8.61
CA PRO A 518 -41.41 9.86 8.01
C PRO A 518 -41.74 10.87 6.93
N GLN A 519 -41.04 11.98 6.88
CA GLN A 519 -41.22 13.04 5.86
C GLN A 519 -40.11 13.06 4.82
N PHE A 520 -39.21 12.08 4.83
CA PHE A 520 -37.99 12.09 4.01
C PHE A 520 -37.24 13.42 4.06
N LEU A 521 -37.20 14.06 5.22
CA LEU A 521 -36.49 15.32 5.42
C LEU A 521 -34.99 15.14 5.15
N PRO A 522 -34.32 16.16 4.60
CA PRO A 522 -32.88 16.14 4.49
C PRO A 522 -32.21 15.97 5.86
N TYR A 523 -31.13 15.17 5.92
CA TYR A 523 -30.37 14.92 7.14
C TYR A 523 -28.87 14.92 6.89
N GLN A 524 -28.10 15.25 7.93
CA GLN A 524 -26.65 15.25 7.86
C GLN A 524 -26.10 13.84 7.79
N ALA A 525 -25.10 13.65 6.93
CA ALA A 525 -24.35 12.41 6.78
C ALA A 525 -22.93 12.54 7.36
N LYS A 526 -22.33 11.42 7.71
CA LYS A 526 -20.91 11.39 8.11
C LYS A 526 -19.99 11.47 6.89
N SER A 527 -20.34 10.78 5.82
CA SER A 527 -19.71 10.83 4.50
C SER A 527 -20.74 10.49 3.42
N LEU A 528 -20.43 10.81 2.17
CA LEU A 528 -21.31 10.65 1.02
C LEU A 528 -20.60 9.89 -0.10
N SER A 529 -21.32 9.05 -0.83
CA SER A 529 -20.80 8.36 -2.01
C SER A 529 -20.75 9.30 -3.21
N ALA A 530 -19.67 9.22 -3.97
CA ALA A 530 -19.52 9.97 -5.23
C ALA A 530 -20.33 9.38 -6.40
N ALA A 531 -21.16 8.37 -6.16
CA ALA A 531 -22.06 7.86 -7.20
C ALA A 531 -22.99 8.97 -7.73
N MET A 532 -23.40 9.90 -6.86
CA MET A 532 -24.08 11.13 -7.24
C MET A 532 -23.88 12.21 -6.16
N LEU A 533 -23.35 13.36 -6.55
CA LEU A 533 -23.12 14.53 -5.69
C LEU A 533 -23.54 15.83 -6.38
N LEU A 534 -24.14 16.75 -5.63
CA LEU A 534 -24.40 18.13 -6.07
C LEU A 534 -23.68 19.10 -5.14
N PHE A 535 -22.96 20.06 -5.73
CA PHE A 535 -22.15 21.05 -4.99
C PHE A 535 -21.88 22.31 -5.81
N GLU A 536 -21.36 23.34 -5.17
CA GLU A 536 -20.83 24.54 -5.81
C GLU A 536 -19.47 24.21 -6.49
N ARG A 537 -19.37 24.54 -7.77
CA ARG A 537 -18.22 24.22 -8.61
C ARG A 537 -16.90 24.76 -8.06
N ASP A 538 -16.87 26.05 -7.74
CA ASP A 538 -15.63 26.73 -7.36
C ASP A 538 -15.12 26.20 -6.01
N ARG A 539 -16.02 25.92 -5.06
CA ARG A 539 -15.66 25.29 -3.80
C ARG A 539 -14.99 23.92 -3.99
N PHE A 540 -15.53 23.09 -4.88
CA PHE A 540 -14.91 21.78 -5.18
C PHE A 540 -13.49 21.96 -5.75
N LEU A 541 -13.30 22.93 -6.65
CA LEU A 541 -12.01 23.22 -7.26
C LEU A 541 -11.03 23.83 -6.26
N ASP A 542 -11.46 24.73 -5.39
CA ASP A 542 -10.64 25.35 -4.33
C ASP A 542 -10.15 24.32 -3.33
N LEU A 543 -10.96 23.30 -3.05
CA LEU A 543 -10.56 22.15 -2.24
C LEU A 543 -9.62 21.18 -2.99
N GLY A 544 -9.38 21.38 -4.30
CA GLY A 544 -8.51 20.55 -5.12
C GLY A 544 -9.17 19.33 -5.77
N GLY A 545 -10.51 19.20 -5.68
CA GLY A 545 -11.26 18.09 -6.26
C GLY A 545 -11.01 16.75 -5.57
N PHE A 546 -11.21 15.64 -6.26
CA PHE A 546 -10.80 14.33 -5.78
C PHE A 546 -9.27 14.19 -5.77
N HIS A 547 -8.73 13.56 -4.74
CA HIS A 547 -7.29 13.35 -4.65
C HIS A 547 -6.83 12.31 -5.70
N PRO A 548 -5.86 12.64 -6.58
CA PRO A 548 -5.48 11.81 -7.73
C PRO A 548 -4.92 10.43 -7.36
N ALA A 549 -4.39 10.28 -6.15
CA ALA A 549 -3.77 9.04 -5.69
C ALA A 549 -4.74 7.86 -5.58
N PHE A 550 -6.06 8.12 -5.47
CA PHE A 550 -7.07 7.05 -5.45
C PHE A 550 -7.27 6.34 -6.81
N GLY A 551 -6.65 6.84 -7.85
CA GLY A 551 -6.54 6.16 -9.13
C GLY A 551 -7.88 5.78 -9.75
N ARG A 552 -8.21 4.48 -9.77
CA ARG A 552 -9.43 3.98 -10.41
C ARG A 552 -10.71 4.32 -9.69
N GLY A 553 -10.66 4.61 -8.40
CA GLY A 553 -11.79 4.86 -7.51
C GLY A 553 -11.73 4.03 -6.23
N ASP A 554 -12.76 4.14 -5.42
CA ASP A 554 -12.91 3.69 -4.03
C ASP A 554 -12.12 4.55 -3.02
N PHE A 555 -12.81 5.03 -1.98
CA PHE A 555 -12.35 5.91 -0.90
C PHE A 555 -12.05 7.37 -1.26
N GLU A 556 -12.03 7.76 -2.54
CA GLU A 556 -11.90 9.17 -2.93
C GLU A 556 -13.08 10.03 -2.45
N ASP A 557 -14.24 9.43 -2.35
CA ASP A 557 -15.47 10.05 -1.86
C ASP A 557 -15.45 10.24 -0.33
N LEU A 558 -14.91 9.28 0.41
CA LEU A 558 -14.66 9.40 1.83
C LEU A 558 -13.67 10.54 2.11
N GLU A 559 -12.53 10.55 1.43
CA GLU A 559 -11.50 11.58 1.59
C GLU A 559 -12.06 12.98 1.27
N LEU A 560 -12.76 13.13 0.15
CA LEU A 560 -13.42 14.38 -0.20
C LEU A 560 -14.44 14.81 0.87
N SER A 561 -15.26 13.89 1.36
CA SER A 561 -16.24 14.15 2.42
C SER A 561 -15.59 14.69 3.69
N LEU A 562 -14.50 14.07 4.15
CA LEU A 562 -13.78 14.49 5.34
C LEU A 562 -13.09 15.85 5.14
N ARG A 563 -12.43 16.04 3.99
CA ARG A 563 -11.81 17.31 3.62
C ARG A 563 -12.83 18.44 3.47
N TRP A 564 -14.02 18.15 2.92
CA TRP A 564 -15.13 19.10 2.84
C TRP A 564 -15.55 19.60 4.22
N LYS A 565 -15.73 18.69 5.18
CA LYS A 565 -16.05 19.02 6.59
C LYS A 565 -14.94 19.79 7.29
N LYS A 566 -13.67 19.40 7.09
CA LYS A 566 -12.51 20.09 7.64
C LYS A 566 -12.45 21.57 7.23
N HIS A 567 -12.96 21.87 6.04
CA HIS A 567 -13.10 23.23 5.52
C HIS A 567 -14.50 23.83 5.77
N GLN A 568 -15.12 23.48 6.89
CA GLN A 568 -16.38 24.04 7.40
C GLN A 568 -17.61 23.77 6.52
N GLY A 569 -17.54 22.81 5.61
CA GLY A 569 -18.67 22.39 4.82
C GLY A 569 -19.52 21.35 5.53
N GLU A 570 -20.76 21.20 5.08
CA GLU A 570 -21.70 20.21 5.61
C GLU A 570 -22.04 19.17 4.55
N LEU A 571 -22.31 17.95 4.99
CA LEU A 571 -22.67 16.82 4.15
C LEU A 571 -24.14 16.45 4.40
N TRP A 572 -24.95 16.43 3.36
CA TRP A 572 -26.39 16.22 3.51
C TRP A 572 -26.95 15.19 2.52
N MET A 573 -27.71 14.27 3.07
CA MET A 573 -28.62 13.44 2.27
C MET A 573 -29.92 14.19 2.00
N VAL A 574 -30.41 14.10 0.76
CA VAL A 574 -31.66 14.69 0.30
C VAL A 574 -32.57 13.57 -0.24
N PRO A 575 -33.27 12.82 0.65
CA PRO A 575 -34.01 11.60 0.25
C PRO A 575 -35.22 11.86 -0.64
N GLN A 576 -35.66 13.13 -0.80
CA GLN A 576 -36.68 13.51 -1.78
C GLN A 576 -36.19 13.34 -3.23
N ALA A 577 -34.89 13.50 -3.47
CA ALA A 577 -34.25 13.16 -4.73
C ALA A 577 -33.93 11.67 -4.74
N ARG A 578 -34.53 10.93 -5.69
CA ARG A 578 -34.37 9.48 -5.80
C ARG A 578 -33.88 9.10 -7.17
N LEU A 579 -32.77 8.33 -7.25
CA LEU A 579 -32.22 7.81 -8.48
C LEU A 579 -31.92 6.32 -8.33
N MET A 580 -31.92 5.61 -9.44
CA MET A 580 -31.53 4.21 -9.50
C MET A 580 -30.05 4.12 -9.78
N HIS A 581 -29.32 3.26 -9.06
CA HIS A 581 -27.89 2.99 -9.26
C HIS A 581 -27.68 1.49 -9.43
N LEU A 582 -27.20 1.09 -10.62
CA LEU A 582 -27.03 -0.32 -10.98
C LEU A 582 -25.78 -0.96 -10.36
N GLU A 583 -24.95 -0.18 -9.72
CA GLU A 583 -23.71 -0.51 -9.00
C GLU A 583 -22.70 -1.39 -9.78
N ARG A 584 -21.46 -0.95 -9.86
CA ARG A 584 -20.29 -1.69 -10.38
C ARG A 584 -20.40 -2.22 -11.82
N GLN A 585 -21.21 -1.63 -12.67
CA GLN A 585 -21.41 -2.07 -14.06
C GLN A 585 -20.18 -1.88 -14.96
N SER A 586 -19.27 -0.98 -14.61
CA SER A 586 -18.06 -0.67 -15.38
C SER A 586 -16.86 -1.58 -15.02
N MET A 587 -16.99 -2.45 -14.02
CA MET A 587 -15.91 -3.35 -13.61
C MET A 587 -15.89 -4.61 -14.49
N PRO A 588 -14.70 -5.03 -15.02
CA PRO A 588 -14.59 -6.24 -15.81
C PRO A 588 -14.91 -7.49 -14.96
N SER A 589 -15.69 -8.41 -15.51
CA SER A 589 -15.86 -9.76 -14.93
C SER A 589 -14.50 -10.47 -14.86
N GLY A 590 -14.11 -11.00 -13.70
CA GLY A 590 -12.82 -11.66 -13.47
C GLY A 590 -11.72 -10.75 -12.88
N ALA A 591 -12.03 -9.48 -12.59
CA ALA A 591 -11.08 -8.53 -11.97
C ALA A 591 -11.07 -8.57 -10.44
N GLU A 592 -11.76 -9.52 -9.78
CA GLU A 592 -11.97 -9.53 -8.32
C GLU A 592 -10.67 -9.41 -7.52
N GLU A 593 -9.64 -10.13 -7.89
CA GLU A 593 -8.35 -10.05 -7.21
C GLU A 593 -7.66 -8.69 -7.42
N SER A 594 -7.65 -8.18 -8.65
CA SER A 594 -7.09 -6.85 -8.97
C SER A 594 -7.82 -5.73 -8.23
N VAL A 595 -9.15 -5.85 -8.13
CA VAL A 595 -10.01 -4.90 -7.38
C VAL A 595 -9.68 -4.95 -5.89
N ALA A 596 -9.53 -6.15 -5.31
CA ALA A 596 -9.20 -6.31 -3.89
C ALA A 596 -7.84 -5.65 -3.54
N TRP A 597 -6.84 -5.77 -4.43
CA TRP A 597 -5.54 -5.11 -4.23
C TRP A 597 -5.65 -3.58 -4.31
N SER A 598 -6.37 -3.05 -5.31
CA SER A 598 -6.59 -1.60 -5.45
C SER A 598 -7.37 -1.03 -4.27
N LEU A 599 -8.39 -1.76 -3.81
CA LEU A 599 -9.20 -1.38 -2.64
C LEU A 599 -8.35 -1.23 -1.38
N GLN A 600 -7.41 -2.15 -1.12
CA GLN A 600 -6.52 -2.05 0.04
C GLN A 600 -5.53 -0.87 -0.07
N VAL A 601 -5.00 -0.60 -1.26
CA VAL A 601 -4.16 0.59 -1.48
C VAL A 601 -4.96 1.86 -1.16
N ASN A 602 -6.18 1.96 -1.64
CA ASN A 602 -7.02 3.14 -1.44
C ASN A 602 -7.50 3.28 0.00
N ALA A 603 -7.79 2.16 0.69
CA ALA A 603 -8.09 2.17 2.12
C ALA A 603 -6.89 2.67 2.95
N TRP A 604 -5.68 2.22 2.63
CA TRP A 604 -4.46 2.74 3.24
C TRP A 604 -4.26 4.24 2.95
N LEU A 605 -4.45 4.67 1.70
CA LEU A 605 -4.35 6.08 1.31
C LEU A 605 -5.33 6.96 2.08
N ALA A 606 -6.56 6.49 2.28
CA ALA A 606 -7.55 7.22 3.07
C ALA A 606 -7.08 7.46 4.51
N MET A 607 -6.42 6.48 5.13
CA MET A 607 -5.84 6.64 6.48
C MET A 607 -4.66 7.63 6.50
N GLU A 608 -3.80 7.58 5.49
CA GLU A 608 -2.65 8.51 5.40
C GLU A 608 -3.09 9.96 5.14
N LEU A 609 -4.12 10.15 4.33
CA LEU A 609 -4.63 11.48 3.98
C LEU A 609 -5.62 12.03 5.00
N CYS A 610 -6.28 11.17 5.77
CA CYS A 610 -7.29 11.52 6.77
C CYS A 610 -6.94 10.92 8.15
N PRO A 611 -5.97 11.51 8.88
CA PRO A 611 -5.54 10.99 10.19
C PRO A 611 -6.67 10.89 11.23
N GLU A 612 -7.78 11.62 11.05
CA GLU A 612 -8.97 11.57 11.89
C GLU A 612 -9.75 10.25 11.79
N LEU A 613 -9.39 9.36 10.88
CA LEU A 613 -9.97 8.01 10.78
C LEU A 613 -9.32 6.99 11.73
N VAL A 614 -8.18 7.34 12.35
CA VAL A 614 -7.36 6.40 13.14
C VAL A 614 -7.59 6.58 14.65
#